data_fbaa1d860a1accbf448a16cce4cc971f
#
_entry.id   fbaa1d860a1accbf448a16cce4cc971f
#
_cell.length_a   1.000
_cell.length_b   1.000
_cell.length_c   1.000
_cell.angle_alpha   90.00
_cell.angle_beta   90.00
_cell.angle_gamma   90.00
#
_symmetry.space_group_name_H-M   'P 1'
#
loop_
_entity.id
_entity.type
_entity.pdbx_description
1 polymer ?
#
loop_
_entity_poly.entity_id
_entity_poly.type
_entity_poly.pdbx_seq_one_letter_code
_entity_poly.pdbx_strand_id
1 'polypeptide(L)'
;MVSYEPQIRPVHVGGYNQIDFRLTPSHLEIESVVITPGDNPAHPILEGIIRNKKYNDSKEYDRYICRTYTKMELGLANIREFRSKKLQQNFGFIFEHLDTSSVTGQPYLPVMISETAADYYHSRTPSVAREVIRASQISGIEDNSVLAQFTGHLHADVNLYENFIDLFGVKFASPLSNSGRSFYKYFLVDSTNVEGRKTYKIRFHPKSVATPVLDGEVNIDSASYALRSARVKMAKGVNVNWIRHLAIEADNRLTADSLWFPQREKMTADFTLTKSDSSKMIAFLGSHEVTYSDVKFDTPIPKQVLGTSASVILSDDAISGKQVEWDSLRPYTLTQKEKAIYQMVDSIQQVPLYKNIYTVLNTIIGGYYNTKYVGIGPYSKVISFNRLEGARFQIGARTTKEFSRRVRLSTYLAYGTRDEDFKGAAEVELMLRRQLLRKLTVTYRNDAIQLSSGVSALSENNILSSIFSRGGTSRLSTIEEGIALYEHEWLHGISSSFELRGRHISSNRYVPMILPDGRSLHGINDASIRIGLRLSKDET
;
A
#
# COMPACT_ATOMS: atom_id res chain seq x y z
N MET A 1 -36.25 2.13 6.49
CA MET A 1 -35.78 2.23 7.90
C MET A 1 -36.80 3.05 8.63
N VAL A 2 -37.34 2.59 9.71
CA VAL A 2 -38.25 3.40 10.54
C VAL A 2 -37.33 4.24 11.44
N SER A 3 -37.35 5.54 11.28
CA SER A 3 -36.67 6.49 12.16
C SER A 3 -37.65 6.94 13.24
N TYR A 4 -37.13 7.27 14.40
CA TYR A 4 -37.89 7.79 15.53
C TYR A 4 -37.45 9.22 15.84
N GLU A 5 -38.36 10.02 16.36
CA GLU A 5 -38.05 11.37 16.82
C GLU A 5 -37.08 11.32 18.01
N PRO A 6 -36.03 12.18 18.02
CA PRO A 6 -35.09 12.22 19.14
C PRO A 6 -35.80 12.74 20.39
N GLN A 7 -35.68 12.02 21.50
CA GLN A 7 -36.17 12.46 22.80
C GLN A 7 -35.01 12.68 23.74
N ILE A 8 -34.99 13.85 24.41
CA ILE A 8 -33.98 14.21 25.40
C ILE A 8 -34.71 14.35 26.76
N ARG A 9 -34.22 13.64 27.79
CA ARG A 9 -34.71 13.76 29.15
C ARG A 9 -33.57 14.12 30.10
N PRO A 10 -33.72 15.13 30.94
CA PRO A 10 -32.72 15.45 31.95
C PRO A 10 -32.66 14.34 33.02
N VAL A 11 -31.46 13.98 33.43
CA VAL A 11 -31.22 12.96 34.47
C VAL A 11 -30.46 13.60 35.63
N HIS A 12 -30.94 13.36 36.85
CA HIS A 12 -30.20 13.75 38.06
C HIS A 12 -29.10 12.71 38.36
N VAL A 13 -27.86 13.17 38.46
CA VAL A 13 -26.71 12.32 38.79
C VAL A 13 -26.71 12.08 40.33
N GLY A 14 -27.13 10.88 40.73
CA GLY A 14 -27.14 10.50 42.17
C GLY A 14 -28.25 9.49 42.47
N GLY A 15 -28.05 8.21 42.12
CA GLY A 15 -28.98 7.12 42.40
C GLY A 15 -29.36 6.28 41.18
N TYR A 16 -30.09 5.21 41.41
CA TYR A 16 -30.62 4.38 40.31
C TYR A 16 -31.76 5.14 39.60
N ASN A 17 -31.59 5.42 38.31
CA ASN A 17 -32.61 6.08 37.49
C ASN A 17 -33.12 5.07 36.43
N GLN A 18 -34.37 4.69 36.51
CA GLN A 18 -35.06 3.95 35.44
C GLN A 18 -35.74 4.98 34.53
N ILE A 19 -35.38 5.01 33.26
CA ILE A 19 -35.94 5.94 32.28
C ILE A 19 -36.52 5.14 31.13
N ASP A 20 -37.84 5.19 31.00
CA ASP A 20 -38.53 4.57 29.90
C ASP A 20 -38.78 5.60 28.79
N PHE A 21 -38.36 5.28 27.56
CA PHE A 21 -38.60 6.08 26.37
C PHE A 21 -39.74 5.47 25.57
N ARG A 22 -40.78 6.24 25.29
CA ARG A 22 -41.77 5.94 24.25
C ARG A 22 -41.37 6.70 23.00
N LEU A 23 -40.80 5.99 22.05
CA LEU A 23 -40.36 6.57 20.78
C LEU A 23 -41.54 6.71 19.83
N THR A 24 -41.74 7.91 19.30
CA THR A 24 -42.71 8.19 18.26
C THR A 24 -42.06 7.91 16.89
N PRO A 25 -42.65 7.03 16.04
CA PRO A 25 -42.12 6.84 14.70
C PRO A 25 -42.14 8.16 13.93
N SER A 26 -40.98 8.59 13.45
CA SER A 26 -40.90 9.71 12.51
C SER A 26 -41.22 9.18 11.13
N HIS A 27 -42.33 9.55 10.59
CA HIS A 27 -42.63 9.39 9.17
C HIS A 27 -41.85 10.45 8.41
N LEU A 28 -40.60 10.14 8.06
CA LEU A 28 -40.01 10.78 6.92
C LEU A 28 -40.81 10.31 5.72
N GLU A 29 -41.72 11.11 5.23
CA GLU A 29 -42.21 10.97 3.87
C GLU A 29 -40.99 11.11 2.96
N ILE A 30 -40.40 9.99 2.60
CA ILE A 30 -39.53 9.93 1.45
C ILE A 30 -40.49 10.18 0.29
N GLU A 31 -40.43 11.38 -0.31
CA GLU A 31 -41.09 11.63 -1.58
C GLU A 31 -40.82 10.41 -2.46
N SER A 32 -41.87 9.73 -2.86
CA SER A 32 -41.75 8.54 -3.70
C SER A 32 -41.06 9.01 -4.97
N VAL A 33 -39.82 8.61 -5.15
CA VAL A 33 -39.10 8.80 -6.40
C VAL A 33 -39.87 7.97 -7.42
N VAL A 34 -40.74 8.63 -8.17
CA VAL A 34 -41.39 8.03 -9.33
C VAL A 34 -40.28 7.76 -10.33
N ILE A 35 -39.84 6.50 -10.38
CA ILE A 35 -38.93 6.02 -11.42
C ILE A 35 -39.77 5.94 -12.69
N THR A 36 -39.86 7.06 -13.40
CA THR A 36 -40.30 7.04 -14.80
C THR A 36 -39.22 6.30 -15.59
N PRO A 37 -39.60 5.41 -16.53
CA PRO A 37 -38.65 4.81 -17.49
C PRO A 37 -38.16 5.92 -18.43
N GLY A 38 -37.17 6.65 -18.01
CA GLY A 38 -36.52 7.73 -18.72
C GLY A 38 -35.00 7.57 -18.55
N ASP A 39 -34.25 8.28 -19.35
CA ASP A 39 -32.78 8.28 -19.27
C ASP A 39 -32.32 8.72 -17.88
N ASN A 40 -31.43 7.94 -17.29
CA ASN A 40 -30.88 8.21 -15.97
C ASN A 40 -30.16 9.59 -15.98
N PRO A 41 -30.61 10.56 -15.16
CA PRO A 41 -30.09 11.93 -15.19
C PRO A 41 -28.59 12.03 -14.84
N ALA A 42 -28.00 11.01 -14.23
CA ALA A 42 -26.55 10.95 -13.99
C ALA A 42 -25.76 10.64 -15.27
N HIS A 43 -26.35 10.01 -16.29
CA HIS A 43 -25.63 9.61 -17.50
C HIS A 43 -25.12 10.77 -18.34
N PRO A 44 -25.90 11.82 -18.64
CA PRO A 44 -25.41 13.00 -19.34
C PRO A 44 -24.25 13.69 -18.59
N ILE A 45 -24.29 13.68 -17.25
CA ILE A 45 -23.21 14.26 -16.44
C ILE A 45 -21.94 13.42 -16.59
N LEU A 46 -22.05 12.09 -16.55
CA LEU A 46 -20.90 11.18 -16.79
C LEU A 46 -20.30 11.38 -18.19
N GLU A 47 -21.13 11.55 -19.20
CA GLU A 47 -20.65 11.88 -20.55
C GLU A 47 -19.92 13.22 -20.60
N GLY A 48 -20.44 14.20 -19.86
CA GLY A 48 -19.78 15.50 -19.68
C GLY A 48 -18.40 15.35 -19.03
N ILE A 49 -18.28 14.53 -17.97
CA ILE A 49 -17.01 14.23 -17.31
C ILE A 49 -16.03 13.58 -18.31
N ILE A 50 -16.46 12.54 -19.02
CA ILE A 50 -15.61 11.82 -19.97
C ILE A 50 -15.10 12.73 -21.09
N ARG A 51 -15.95 13.60 -21.64
CA ARG A 51 -15.56 14.56 -22.69
C ARG A 51 -14.56 15.59 -22.21
N ASN A 52 -14.67 16.00 -20.94
CA ASN A 52 -13.85 17.05 -20.38
C ASN A 52 -12.65 16.55 -19.56
N LYS A 53 -12.42 15.24 -19.47
CA LYS A 53 -11.29 14.64 -18.74
C LYS A 53 -9.96 15.35 -18.96
N LYS A 54 -9.57 15.48 -20.23
CA LYS A 54 -8.27 16.07 -20.61
C LYS A 54 -8.08 17.52 -20.16
N TYR A 55 -9.16 18.22 -19.83
CA TYR A 55 -9.10 19.59 -19.34
C TYR A 55 -9.15 19.69 -17.81
N ASN A 56 -9.58 18.61 -17.15
CA ASN A 56 -9.82 18.57 -15.72
C ASN A 56 -8.86 17.65 -14.96
N ASP A 57 -8.14 16.78 -15.68
CA ASP A 57 -7.13 15.90 -15.13
C ASP A 57 -5.79 16.64 -15.04
N SER A 58 -5.26 16.84 -13.83
CA SER A 58 -3.99 17.54 -13.62
C SER A 58 -2.80 16.87 -14.31
N LYS A 59 -2.86 15.56 -14.58
CA LYS A 59 -1.82 14.86 -15.34
C LYS A 59 -1.75 15.26 -16.81
N GLU A 60 -2.85 15.76 -17.36
CA GLU A 60 -2.94 16.22 -18.74
C GLU A 60 -2.50 17.67 -18.93
N TYR A 61 -2.21 18.41 -17.84
CA TYR A 61 -1.72 19.78 -17.94
C TYR A 61 -0.29 19.82 -18.48
N ASP A 62 0.03 20.79 -19.32
CA ASP A 62 1.31 20.85 -20.01
C ASP A 62 2.48 20.99 -19.03
N ARG A 63 2.36 21.88 -18.05
CA ARG A 63 3.40 22.09 -17.05
C ARG A 63 2.86 22.77 -15.80
N TYR A 64 3.31 22.31 -14.63
CA TYR A 64 3.08 23.02 -13.38
C TYR A 64 4.13 22.66 -12.34
N ILE A 65 4.24 23.53 -11.34
CA ILE A 65 5.02 23.33 -10.13
C ILE A 65 4.09 23.57 -8.96
N CYS A 66 4.11 22.73 -7.95
CA CYS A 66 3.36 22.95 -6.72
C CYS A 66 4.18 22.50 -5.50
N ARG A 67 3.79 22.97 -4.33
CA ARG A 67 4.28 22.41 -3.07
C ARG A 67 3.38 21.26 -2.65
N THR A 68 4.00 20.19 -2.17
CA THR A 68 3.32 19.04 -1.57
C THR A 68 3.71 18.95 -0.09
N TYR A 69 2.71 18.67 0.72
CA TYR A 69 2.92 18.22 2.09
C TYR A 69 2.26 16.86 2.23
N THR A 70 3.08 15.87 2.53
CA THR A 70 2.66 14.48 2.69
C THR A 70 2.74 14.08 4.14
N LYS A 71 1.64 13.58 4.69
CA LYS A 71 1.56 12.98 6.03
C LYS A 71 1.18 11.52 5.91
N MET A 72 2.05 10.66 6.41
CA MET A 72 1.77 9.24 6.54
C MET A 72 1.62 8.88 8.01
N GLU A 73 0.66 8.06 8.30
CA GLU A 73 0.41 7.58 9.66
C GLU A 73 0.18 6.08 9.65
N LEU A 74 0.85 5.38 10.57
CA LEU A 74 0.62 3.98 10.84
C LEU A 74 0.13 3.84 12.27
N GLY A 75 -0.94 3.08 12.46
CA GLY A 75 -1.53 2.84 13.77
C GLY A 75 -1.91 1.38 14.00
N LEU A 76 -2.04 1.03 15.27
CA LEU A 76 -2.52 -0.27 15.73
C LEU A 76 -4.00 -0.18 16.04
N ALA A 77 -4.82 -0.97 15.34
CA ALA A 77 -6.25 -1.11 15.58
C ALA A 77 -6.57 -2.34 16.44
N ASN A 78 -7.80 -2.43 16.92
CA ASN A 78 -8.30 -3.50 17.81
C ASN A 78 -7.60 -3.58 19.18
N ILE A 79 -7.01 -2.49 19.64
CA ILE A 79 -6.21 -2.45 20.89
C ILE A 79 -7.09 -2.71 22.12
N ARG A 80 -8.37 -2.43 22.07
CA ARG A 80 -9.29 -2.62 23.22
C ARG A 80 -9.32 -4.07 23.70
N GLU A 81 -9.08 -5.02 22.84
CA GLU A 81 -9.04 -6.45 23.17
C GLU A 81 -7.74 -6.87 23.87
N PHE A 82 -6.69 -6.05 23.75
CA PHE A 82 -5.41 -6.26 24.44
C PHE A 82 -5.32 -5.55 25.80
N ARG A 83 -6.42 -5.00 26.32
CA ARG A 83 -6.51 -4.38 27.65
C ARG A 83 -6.36 -5.42 28.76
N SER A 84 -5.17 -5.99 28.93
CA SER A 84 -4.87 -6.72 30.16
C SER A 84 -4.72 -5.73 31.33
N LYS A 85 -5.10 -6.12 32.55
CA LYS A 85 -4.92 -5.29 33.76
C LYS A 85 -3.47 -4.81 33.93
N LYS A 86 -2.48 -5.64 33.55
CA LYS A 86 -1.05 -5.29 33.57
C LYS A 86 -0.68 -4.20 32.56
N LEU A 87 -1.30 -4.20 31.39
CA LEU A 87 -1.08 -3.18 30.35
C LEU A 87 -1.69 -1.83 30.76
N GLN A 88 -2.87 -1.82 31.36
CA GLN A 88 -3.50 -0.60 31.86
C GLN A 88 -2.71 0.03 33.00
N GLN A 89 -2.17 -0.77 33.93
CA GLN A 89 -1.41 -0.27 35.06
C GLN A 89 -0.07 0.37 34.67
N ASN A 90 0.62 -0.20 33.67
CA ASN A 90 1.96 0.24 33.30
C ASN A 90 1.98 1.23 32.13
N PHE A 91 0.92 1.29 31.32
CA PHE A 91 0.88 2.05 30.06
C PHE A 91 -0.47 2.74 29.83
N GLY A 92 -1.15 3.13 30.91
CA GLY A 92 -2.46 3.80 30.86
C GLY A 92 -2.46 5.03 29.95
N PHE A 93 -1.37 5.80 29.93
CA PHE A 93 -1.21 6.99 29.11
C PHE A 93 -1.36 6.74 27.60
N ILE A 94 -1.00 5.54 27.12
CA ILE A 94 -1.15 5.17 25.70
C ILE A 94 -2.63 5.19 25.29
N PHE A 95 -3.52 4.76 26.17
CA PHE A 95 -4.96 4.68 25.89
C PHE A 95 -5.67 6.04 25.96
N GLU A 96 -5.01 7.07 26.47
CA GLU A 96 -5.51 8.45 26.49
C GLU A 96 -5.30 9.17 25.15
N HIS A 97 -4.38 8.66 24.30
CA HIS A 97 -3.97 9.27 23.05
C HIS A 97 -4.45 8.48 21.82
N LEU A 98 -5.54 7.74 21.96
CA LEU A 98 -6.14 7.04 20.82
C LEU A 98 -6.76 8.03 19.84
N ASP A 99 -6.59 7.76 18.58
CA ASP A 99 -7.31 8.43 17.51
C ASP A 99 -8.45 7.54 16.95
N THR A 100 -9.31 8.10 16.12
CA THR A 100 -10.46 7.38 15.56
C THR A 100 -10.31 7.26 14.05
N SER A 101 -10.37 6.04 13.54
CA SER A 101 -10.32 5.78 12.10
C SER A 101 -11.54 6.35 11.39
N SER A 102 -11.33 7.17 10.37
CA SER A 102 -12.39 7.68 9.50
C SER A 102 -13.07 6.58 8.67
N VAL A 103 -12.43 5.43 8.53
CA VAL A 103 -12.92 4.30 7.71
C VAL A 103 -13.76 3.33 8.52
N THR A 104 -13.29 2.97 9.71
CA THR A 104 -13.94 1.95 10.56
C THR A 104 -14.73 2.55 11.71
N GLY A 105 -14.52 3.83 12.05
CA GLY A 105 -15.05 4.48 13.26
C GLY A 105 -14.47 3.91 14.55
N GLN A 106 -13.49 3.02 14.47
CA GLN A 106 -12.88 2.37 15.62
C GLN A 106 -11.65 3.15 16.11
N PRO A 107 -11.38 3.15 17.42
CA PRO A 107 -10.17 3.75 17.95
C PRO A 107 -8.93 2.94 17.55
N TYR A 108 -7.87 3.63 17.26
CA TYR A 108 -6.55 3.07 16.98
C TYR A 108 -5.46 3.88 17.70
N LEU A 109 -4.30 3.26 17.89
CA LEU A 109 -3.13 3.88 18.49
C LEU A 109 -2.15 4.27 17.37
N PRO A 110 -1.90 5.56 17.12
CA PRO A 110 -0.81 5.98 16.25
C PRO A 110 0.53 5.50 16.81
N VAL A 111 1.34 4.86 15.96
CA VAL A 111 2.68 4.34 16.36
C VAL A 111 3.80 4.90 15.51
N MET A 112 3.47 5.48 14.36
CA MET A 112 4.41 6.16 13.49
C MET A 112 3.70 7.29 12.75
N ILE A 113 4.37 8.41 12.67
CA ILE A 113 3.98 9.54 11.83
C ILE A 113 5.20 9.96 11.01
N SER A 114 5.03 10.06 9.70
CA SER A 114 6.02 10.62 8.80
C SER A 114 5.45 11.85 8.12
N GLU A 115 6.24 12.90 8.03
CA GLU A 115 5.91 14.13 7.33
C GLU A 115 6.99 14.43 6.31
N THR A 116 6.59 14.84 5.12
CA THR A 116 7.49 15.26 4.05
C THR A 116 6.94 16.53 3.40
N ALA A 117 7.78 17.52 3.26
CA ALA A 117 7.50 18.73 2.49
C ALA A 117 8.40 18.76 1.25
N ALA A 118 7.80 18.93 0.08
CA ALA A 118 8.52 18.89 -1.18
C ALA A 118 7.98 19.88 -2.20
N ASP A 119 8.79 20.15 -3.25
CA ASP A 119 8.33 20.79 -4.48
C ASP A 119 8.10 19.70 -5.53
N TYR A 120 6.91 19.66 -6.09
CA TYR A 120 6.57 18.73 -7.15
C TYR A 120 6.58 19.44 -8.51
N TYR A 121 7.26 18.84 -9.46
CA TYR A 121 7.45 19.33 -10.81
C TYR A 121 6.80 18.39 -11.81
N HIS A 122 5.87 18.92 -12.59
CA HIS A 122 5.21 18.19 -13.65
C HIS A 122 5.41 18.86 -15.01
N SER A 123 5.69 18.05 -16.03
CA SER A 123 5.67 18.48 -17.43
C SER A 123 5.29 17.30 -18.31
N ARG A 124 4.43 17.55 -19.29
CA ARG A 124 4.01 16.55 -20.26
C ARG A 124 5.03 16.43 -21.40
N THR A 125 5.66 17.54 -21.77
CA THR A 125 6.67 17.58 -22.84
C THR A 125 7.86 18.47 -22.43
N PRO A 126 9.04 17.90 -22.14
CA PRO A 126 9.31 16.45 -21.95
C PRO A 126 8.53 15.90 -20.77
N SER A 127 8.26 14.60 -20.76
CA SER A 127 7.57 13.95 -19.64
C SER A 127 8.46 14.02 -18.39
N VAL A 128 7.99 14.73 -17.37
CA VAL A 128 8.66 14.91 -16.07
C VAL A 128 7.60 14.83 -14.97
N ALA A 129 7.82 13.96 -14.01
CA ALA A 129 7.10 13.91 -12.74
C ALA A 129 8.14 13.72 -11.64
N ARG A 130 8.51 14.77 -10.91
CA ARG A 130 9.62 14.74 -9.94
C ARG A 130 9.29 15.50 -8.68
N GLU A 131 9.70 14.91 -7.58
CA GLU A 131 9.55 15.48 -6.25
C GLU A 131 10.92 15.86 -5.68
N VAL A 132 11.10 17.12 -5.30
CA VAL A 132 12.32 17.61 -4.62
C VAL A 132 11.99 17.81 -3.16
N ILE A 133 12.43 16.88 -2.32
CA ILE A 133 12.19 16.90 -0.88
C ILE A 133 12.98 18.03 -0.24
N ARG A 134 12.27 18.94 0.42
CA ARG A 134 12.83 20.03 1.22
C ARG A 134 13.10 19.63 2.65
N ALA A 135 12.16 18.90 3.24
CA ALA A 135 12.25 18.41 4.61
C ALA A 135 11.49 17.10 4.75
N SER A 136 12.01 16.21 5.58
CA SER A 136 11.33 14.97 5.95
C SER A 136 11.65 14.65 7.40
N GLN A 137 10.62 14.25 8.15
CA GLN A 137 10.78 13.74 9.51
C GLN A 137 9.92 12.49 9.73
N ILE A 138 10.39 11.63 10.61
CA ILE A 138 9.67 10.44 11.02
C ILE A 138 9.71 10.39 12.54
N SER A 139 8.54 10.30 13.16
CA SER A 139 8.36 10.08 14.59
C SER A 139 7.89 8.65 14.84
N GLY A 140 8.44 7.99 15.85
CA GLY A 140 7.95 6.68 16.32
C GLY A 140 8.81 5.47 15.95
N ILE A 141 9.50 5.44 14.83
CA ILE A 141 10.28 4.27 14.39
C ILE A 141 11.60 4.71 13.77
N GLU A 142 12.73 4.18 14.28
CA GLU A 142 14.07 4.54 13.79
C GLU A 142 14.51 3.76 12.54
N ASP A 143 13.99 2.53 12.33
CA ASP A 143 14.43 1.68 11.20
C ASP A 143 13.51 1.82 9.98
N ASN A 144 14.00 2.58 9.01
CA ASN A 144 13.25 2.96 7.81
C ASN A 144 13.10 1.83 6.77
N SER A 145 13.79 0.69 6.91
CA SER A 145 13.91 -0.25 5.79
C SER A 145 12.66 -1.08 5.52
N VAL A 146 11.94 -1.49 6.57
CA VAL A 146 10.69 -2.27 6.45
C VAL A 146 9.50 -1.35 6.20
N LEU A 147 9.51 -0.18 6.83
CA LEU A 147 8.48 0.82 6.65
C LEU A 147 8.51 1.47 5.28
N ALA A 148 9.68 1.70 4.69
CA ALA A 148 9.79 2.20 3.33
C ALA A 148 9.09 1.26 2.33
N GLN A 149 9.16 -0.04 2.56
CA GLN A 149 8.48 -1.04 1.73
C GLN A 149 6.95 -1.00 1.93
N PHE A 150 6.49 -0.79 3.16
CA PHE A 150 5.05 -0.68 3.46
C PHE A 150 4.49 0.68 3.03
N THR A 151 5.22 1.77 3.28
CA THR A 151 4.84 3.13 2.90
C THR A 151 4.88 3.33 1.38
N GLY A 152 5.78 2.65 0.66
CA GLY A 152 5.79 2.64 -0.80
C GLY A 152 4.48 2.12 -1.41
N HIS A 153 3.82 1.15 -0.76
CA HIS A 153 2.50 0.67 -1.19
C HIS A 153 1.35 1.60 -0.79
N LEU A 154 1.54 2.46 0.20
CA LEU A 154 0.57 3.50 0.56
C LEU A 154 0.66 4.72 -0.36
N HIS A 155 1.77 4.89 -1.08
CA HIS A 155 1.91 5.93 -2.09
C HIS A 155 1.17 5.48 -3.36
N ALA A 156 -0.15 5.53 -3.33
CA ALA A 156 -0.98 5.28 -4.49
C ALA A 156 -1.28 6.61 -5.17
N ASP A 157 -0.93 6.70 -6.44
CA ASP A 157 -1.38 7.77 -7.32
C ASP A 157 -2.86 7.53 -7.66
N VAL A 158 -3.74 8.16 -6.91
CA VAL A 158 -5.19 7.94 -7.04
C VAL A 158 -5.79 8.92 -8.02
N ASN A 159 -5.72 8.61 -9.30
CA ASN A 159 -6.41 9.39 -10.31
C ASN A 159 -7.75 8.76 -10.72
N LEU A 160 -8.86 9.35 -10.26
CA LEU A 160 -10.20 8.87 -10.58
C LEU A 160 -10.59 9.09 -12.05
N TYR A 161 -9.87 9.90 -12.80
CA TYR A 161 -10.08 10.07 -14.24
C TYR A 161 -9.51 8.91 -15.07
N GLU A 162 -8.58 8.13 -14.53
CA GLU A 162 -8.08 6.93 -15.20
C GLU A 162 -9.16 5.84 -15.33
N ASN A 163 -8.99 4.92 -16.27
CA ASN A 163 -9.93 3.82 -16.42
C ASN A 163 -9.82 2.79 -15.29
N PHE A 164 -8.61 2.59 -14.81
CA PHE A 164 -8.29 1.71 -13.69
C PHE A 164 -7.31 2.39 -12.75
N ILE A 165 -7.54 2.25 -11.47
CA ILE A 165 -6.68 2.77 -10.41
C ILE A 165 -5.93 1.58 -9.82
N ASP A 166 -4.61 1.63 -9.78
CA ASP A 166 -3.80 0.59 -9.12
C ASP A 166 -3.74 0.87 -7.62
N LEU A 167 -4.33 -0.02 -6.84
CA LEU A 167 -4.33 0.06 -5.39
C LEU A 167 -3.79 -1.26 -4.84
N PHE A 168 -2.62 -1.22 -4.22
CA PHE A 168 -1.96 -2.41 -3.64
C PHE A 168 -1.74 -3.54 -4.65
N GLY A 169 -1.37 -3.19 -5.89
CA GLY A 169 -1.13 -4.14 -6.98
C GLY A 169 -2.41 -4.76 -7.57
N VAL A 170 -3.57 -4.20 -7.23
CA VAL A 170 -4.88 -4.62 -7.76
C VAL A 170 -5.51 -3.46 -8.52
N LYS A 171 -5.93 -3.72 -9.76
CA LYS A 171 -6.57 -2.71 -10.62
C LYS A 171 -8.06 -2.60 -10.32
N PHE A 172 -8.46 -1.50 -9.72
CA PHE A 172 -9.85 -1.15 -9.48
C PHE A 172 -10.43 -0.39 -10.65
N ALA A 173 -11.62 -0.75 -11.09
CA ALA A 173 -12.33 0.03 -12.10
C ALA A 173 -12.70 1.40 -11.51
N SER A 174 -12.33 2.49 -12.20
CA SER A 174 -12.70 3.83 -11.74
C SER A 174 -14.18 4.12 -12.03
N PRO A 175 -14.89 4.79 -11.11
CA PRO A 175 -16.26 5.22 -11.35
C PRO A 175 -16.36 6.32 -12.42
N LEU A 176 -15.28 7.05 -12.72
CA LEU A 176 -15.24 8.07 -13.77
C LEU A 176 -14.58 7.56 -15.06
N SER A 177 -14.39 6.23 -15.17
CA SER A 177 -13.83 5.60 -16.37
C SER A 177 -14.76 5.68 -17.58
N ASN A 178 -14.19 5.57 -18.77
CA ASN A 178 -14.97 5.49 -20.01
C ASN A 178 -15.96 4.31 -20.00
N SER A 179 -15.60 3.22 -19.34
CA SER A 179 -16.40 2.01 -19.15
C SER A 179 -17.15 1.95 -17.82
N GLY A 180 -17.19 3.05 -17.07
CA GLY A 180 -17.77 3.09 -15.72
C GLY A 180 -19.20 2.54 -15.64
N ARG A 181 -20.02 2.82 -16.66
CA ARG A 181 -21.39 2.29 -16.76
C ARG A 181 -21.46 0.75 -16.80
N SER A 182 -20.41 0.09 -17.22
CA SER A 182 -20.37 -1.40 -17.21
C SER A 182 -20.20 -1.95 -15.80
N PHE A 183 -19.52 -1.23 -14.93
CA PHE A 183 -19.18 -1.66 -13.57
C PHE A 183 -20.16 -1.13 -12.51
N TYR A 184 -20.76 0.07 -12.73
CA TYR A 184 -21.50 0.80 -11.72
C TYR A 184 -22.93 1.16 -12.14
N LYS A 185 -23.80 1.29 -11.14
CA LYS A 185 -25.08 2.00 -11.22
C LYS A 185 -24.87 3.40 -10.62
N TYR A 186 -25.39 4.43 -11.29
CA TYR A 186 -25.22 5.82 -10.87
C TYR A 186 -26.57 6.44 -10.52
N PHE A 187 -26.55 7.35 -9.54
CA PHE A 187 -27.72 8.05 -9.05
C PHE A 187 -27.34 9.53 -8.87
N LEU A 188 -28.05 10.41 -9.53
CA LEU A 188 -28.01 11.83 -9.23
C LEU A 188 -28.82 12.05 -7.94
N VAL A 189 -28.12 12.34 -6.84
CA VAL A 189 -28.76 12.47 -5.51
C VAL A 189 -29.27 13.87 -5.31
N ASP A 190 -28.46 14.87 -5.70
CA ASP A 190 -28.75 16.28 -5.45
C ASP A 190 -27.96 17.19 -6.38
N SER A 191 -28.37 18.46 -6.44
CA SER A 191 -27.59 19.53 -7.04
C SER A 191 -27.59 20.74 -6.12
N THR A 192 -26.46 20.98 -5.48
CA THR A 192 -26.30 22.04 -4.48
C THR A 192 -25.42 23.17 -5.02
N ASN A 193 -25.51 24.33 -4.40
CA ASN A 193 -24.60 25.44 -4.69
C ASN A 193 -23.48 25.46 -3.65
N VAL A 194 -22.26 25.24 -4.09
CA VAL A 194 -21.09 25.23 -3.21
C VAL A 194 -20.13 26.32 -3.69
N GLU A 195 -19.82 27.29 -2.83
CA GLU A 195 -18.99 28.45 -3.16
C GLU A 195 -19.46 29.22 -4.42
N GLY A 196 -20.77 29.39 -4.56
CA GLY A 196 -21.35 30.10 -5.68
C GLY A 196 -21.44 29.32 -7.00
N ARG A 197 -21.02 28.04 -7.02
CA ARG A 197 -21.04 27.18 -8.21
C ARG A 197 -21.98 25.98 -8.00
N LYS A 198 -22.84 25.75 -9.00
CA LYS A 198 -23.72 24.57 -8.99
C LYS A 198 -22.89 23.30 -9.10
N THR A 199 -23.17 22.35 -8.22
CA THR A 199 -22.41 21.09 -8.07
C THR A 199 -23.39 19.93 -8.08
N TYR A 200 -23.16 18.93 -8.91
CA TYR A 200 -23.93 17.70 -8.96
C TYR A 200 -23.36 16.68 -7.98
N LYS A 201 -24.19 16.13 -7.10
CA LYS A 201 -23.83 15.03 -6.22
C LYS A 201 -24.29 13.71 -6.86
N ILE A 202 -23.33 12.89 -7.26
CA ILE A 202 -23.58 11.58 -7.87
C ILE A 202 -23.12 10.50 -6.91
N ARG A 203 -24.03 9.61 -6.55
CA ARG A 203 -23.73 8.36 -5.84
C ARG A 203 -23.63 7.22 -6.82
N PHE A 204 -22.69 6.31 -6.59
CA PHE A 204 -22.53 5.15 -7.42
C PHE A 204 -22.36 3.88 -6.58
N HIS A 205 -22.86 2.76 -7.10
CA HIS A 205 -22.73 1.45 -6.49
C HIS A 205 -22.30 0.41 -7.53
N PRO A 206 -21.48 -0.56 -7.17
CA PRO A 206 -21.07 -1.61 -8.10
C PRO A 206 -22.25 -2.47 -8.52
N LYS A 207 -22.25 -2.89 -9.79
CA LYS A 207 -23.19 -3.89 -10.32
C LYS A 207 -22.82 -5.31 -9.89
N SER A 208 -21.52 -5.56 -9.73
CA SER A 208 -20.94 -6.84 -9.32
C SER A 208 -19.62 -6.58 -8.56
N VAL A 209 -19.28 -7.46 -7.66
CA VAL A 209 -18.00 -7.46 -6.90
C VAL A 209 -17.04 -8.55 -7.41
N ALA A 210 -17.33 -9.17 -8.55
CA ALA A 210 -16.44 -10.14 -9.19
C ALA A 210 -15.13 -9.52 -9.69
N THR A 211 -15.14 -8.21 -9.99
CA THR A 211 -13.97 -7.39 -10.28
C THR A 211 -13.74 -6.39 -9.14
N PRO A 212 -12.51 -5.94 -8.90
CA PRO A 212 -12.25 -4.91 -7.93
C PRO A 212 -12.95 -3.60 -8.30
N VAL A 213 -13.85 -3.15 -7.44
CA VAL A 213 -14.71 -1.97 -7.63
C VAL A 213 -14.82 -1.16 -6.35
N LEU A 214 -15.20 0.08 -6.50
CA LEU A 214 -15.40 1.05 -5.44
C LEU A 214 -16.90 1.29 -5.20
N ASP A 215 -17.24 1.85 -4.06
CA ASP A 215 -18.59 2.32 -3.69
C ASP A 215 -18.45 3.72 -3.10
N GLY A 216 -19.31 4.65 -3.46
CA GLY A 216 -19.21 5.99 -2.88
C GLY A 216 -19.94 7.06 -3.62
N GLU A 217 -19.45 8.29 -3.47
CA GLU A 217 -20.03 9.47 -4.05
C GLU A 217 -18.97 10.42 -4.60
N VAL A 218 -19.34 11.17 -5.63
CA VAL A 218 -18.53 12.22 -6.24
C VAL A 218 -19.35 13.48 -6.40
N ASN A 219 -18.72 14.63 -6.20
CA ASN A 219 -19.28 15.95 -6.43
C ASN A 219 -18.63 16.54 -7.69
N ILE A 220 -19.45 16.97 -8.64
CA ILE A 220 -19.04 17.38 -9.98
C ILE A 220 -19.48 18.82 -10.21
N ASP A 221 -18.55 19.69 -10.60
CA ASP A 221 -18.88 21.07 -11.02
C ASP A 221 -19.76 21.05 -12.28
N SER A 222 -20.86 21.77 -12.28
CA SER A 222 -21.84 21.72 -13.38
C SER A 222 -21.37 22.40 -14.64
N ALA A 223 -20.46 23.37 -14.54
CA ALA A 223 -20.02 24.17 -15.68
C ALA A 223 -18.84 23.47 -16.42
N SER A 224 -17.87 22.95 -15.68
CA SER A 224 -16.66 22.33 -16.25
C SER A 224 -16.74 20.81 -16.31
N TYR A 225 -17.70 20.19 -15.63
CA TYR A 225 -17.77 18.74 -15.37
C TYR A 225 -16.52 18.19 -14.66
N ALA A 226 -15.81 19.05 -13.94
CA ALA A 226 -14.66 18.65 -13.16
C ALA A 226 -15.05 17.96 -11.85
N LEU A 227 -14.24 17.01 -11.43
CA LEU A 227 -14.33 16.43 -10.10
C LEU A 227 -13.98 17.48 -9.06
N ARG A 228 -14.94 17.83 -8.20
CA ARG A 228 -14.75 18.74 -7.09
C ARG A 228 -14.29 17.98 -5.83
N SER A 229 -14.98 16.90 -5.54
CA SER A 229 -14.56 16.01 -4.46
C SER A 229 -15.06 14.58 -4.67
N ALA A 230 -14.37 13.63 -4.07
CA ALA A 230 -14.74 12.22 -4.04
C ALA A 230 -14.61 11.67 -2.63
N ARG A 231 -15.55 10.81 -2.26
CA ARG A 231 -15.53 10.01 -1.03
C ARG A 231 -15.89 8.59 -1.42
N VAL A 232 -14.87 7.77 -1.61
CA VAL A 232 -15.04 6.42 -2.15
C VAL A 232 -14.38 5.40 -1.24
N LYS A 233 -14.91 4.20 -1.22
CA LYS A 233 -14.40 3.08 -0.44
C LYS A 233 -14.41 1.80 -1.27
N MET A 234 -13.60 0.85 -0.89
CA MET A 234 -13.65 -0.48 -1.45
C MET A 234 -15.06 -1.07 -1.25
N ALA A 235 -15.65 -1.60 -2.30
CA ALA A 235 -16.98 -2.16 -2.21
C ALA A 235 -17.01 -3.42 -1.32
N LYS A 236 -18.08 -3.58 -0.56
CA LYS A 236 -18.26 -4.75 0.32
C LYS A 236 -18.29 -6.03 -0.51
N GLY A 237 -17.43 -6.99 -0.17
CA GLY A 237 -17.29 -8.26 -0.89
C GLY A 237 -16.15 -8.31 -1.90
N VAL A 238 -15.52 -7.18 -2.22
CA VAL A 238 -14.23 -7.16 -2.94
C VAL A 238 -13.16 -7.71 -2.01
N ASN A 239 -12.36 -8.63 -2.52
CA ASN A 239 -11.25 -9.24 -1.77
C ASN A 239 -9.92 -8.72 -2.32
N VAL A 240 -9.24 -7.91 -1.54
CA VAL A 240 -7.85 -7.52 -1.76
C VAL A 240 -7.05 -8.10 -0.60
N ASN A 241 -5.99 -8.83 -0.91
CA ASN A 241 -5.17 -9.50 0.10
C ASN A 241 -4.82 -8.53 1.24
N TRP A 242 -5.02 -8.96 2.50
CA TRP A 242 -4.70 -8.23 3.73
C TRP A 242 -5.52 -6.97 4.03
N ILE A 243 -6.26 -6.43 3.06
CA ILE A 243 -7.02 -5.19 3.23
C ILE A 243 -8.47 -5.53 3.53
N ARG A 244 -8.94 -5.12 4.69
CA ARG A 244 -10.34 -5.25 5.08
C ARG A 244 -11.18 -4.07 4.63
N HIS A 245 -10.62 -2.89 4.79
CA HIS A 245 -11.27 -1.64 4.43
C HIS A 245 -10.26 -0.72 3.74
N LEU A 246 -10.72 -0.04 2.71
CA LEU A 246 -9.98 0.99 2.00
C LEU A 246 -10.93 2.14 1.72
N ALA A 247 -10.51 3.35 2.05
CA ALA A 247 -11.22 4.57 1.68
C ALA A 247 -10.27 5.57 1.03
N ILE A 248 -10.81 6.33 0.10
CA ILE A 248 -10.13 7.38 -0.63
C ILE A 248 -10.99 8.63 -0.56
N GLU A 249 -10.38 9.73 -0.18
CA GLU A 249 -10.94 11.05 -0.17
C GLU A 249 -10.10 11.92 -1.10
N ALA A 250 -10.75 12.64 -2.01
CA ALA A 250 -10.08 13.60 -2.87
C ALA A 250 -10.89 14.90 -2.86
N ASP A 251 -10.20 16.03 -2.71
CA ASP A 251 -10.76 17.35 -2.77
C ASP A 251 -9.95 18.16 -3.78
N ASN A 252 -10.64 18.76 -4.76
CA ASN A 252 -10.06 19.61 -5.78
C ASN A 252 -10.60 21.04 -5.62
N ARG A 253 -9.80 22.00 -6.01
CA ARG A 253 -10.18 23.41 -6.01
C ARG A 253 -10.00 24.03 -7.39
N LEU A 254 -10.80 25.04 -7.67
CA LEU A 254 -10.60 25.90 -8.82
C LEU A 254 -9.51 26.92 -8.51
N THR A 255 -8.46 26.96 -9.32
CA THR A 255 -7.36 27.91 -9.16
C THR A 255 -7.72 29.28 -9.75
N ALA A 256 -6.90 30.30 -9.49
CA ALA A 256 -7.02 31.62 -10.09
C ALA A 256 -6.94 31.57 -11.63
N ASP A 257 -6.22 30.60 -12.18
CA ASP A 257 -6.09 30.36 -13.63
C ASP A 257 -7.31 29.61 -14.22
N SER A 258 -8.38 29.44 -13.45
CA SER A 258 -9.60 28.73 -13.85
C SER A 258 -9.39 27.25 -14.19
N LEU A 259 -8.35 26.64 -13.66
CA LEU A 259 -8.07 25.21 -13.77
C LEU A 259 -8.41 24.50 -12.46
N TRP A 260 -9.00 23.31 -12.57
CA TRP A 260 -9.24 22.46 -11.40
C TRP A 260 -7.96 21.72 -11.01
N PHE A 261 -7.56 21.82 -9.74
CA PHE A 261 -6.32 21.24 -9.26
C PHE A 261 -6.54 20.53 -7.92
N PRO A 262 -5.87 19.41 -7.68
CA PRO A 262 -5.90 18.74 -6.38
C PRO A 262 -5.56 19.70 -5.24
N GLN A 263 -6.34 19.63 -4.17
CA GLN A 263 -6.09 20.36 -2.93
C GLN A 263 -5.64 19.40 -1.84
N ARG A 264 -6.34 18.26 -1.72
CA ARG A 264 -6.08 17.25 -0.72
C ARG A 264 -6.51 15.88 -1.23
N GLU A 265 -5.65 14.91 -1.06
CA GLU A 265 -5.93 13.51 -1.32
C GLU A 265 -5.57 12.71 -0.07
N LYS A 266 -6.46 11.83 0.34
CA LYS A 266 -6.23 10.95 1.49
C LYS A 266 -6.66 9.53 1.17
N MET A 267 -5.78 8.60 1.38
CA MET A 267 -6.07 7.18 1.34
C MET A 267 -5.90 6.59 2.75
N THR A 268 -6.87 5.82 3.19
CA THR A 268 -6.80 5.11 4.48
C THR A 268 -7.12 3.64 4.24
N ALA A 269 -6.25 2.75 4.70
CA ALA A 269 -6.41 1.32 4.57
C ALA A 269 -6.29 0.61 5.93
N ASP A 270 -7.17 -0.34 6.17
CA ASP A 270 -7.16 -1.19 7.35
C ASP A 270 -6.67 -2.59 6.95
N PHE A 271 -5.53 -2.98 7.52
CA PHE A 271 -4.81 -4.20 7.19
C PHE A 271 -4.98 -5.25 8.29
N THR A 272 -5.13 -6.51 7.90
CA THR A 272 -5.16 -7.63 8.83
C THR A 272 -4.18 -8.71 8.39
N LEU A 273 -3.55 -9.37 9.36
CA LEU A 273 -2.60 -10.44 9.09
C LEU A 273 -3.26 -11.79 8.82
N THR A 274 -4.56 -11.92 9.03
CA THR A 274 -5.29 -13.17 8.83
C THR A 274 -6.64 -12.93 8.16
N LYS A 275 -7.09 -13.90 7.38
CA LYS A 275 -8.43 -13.93 6.78
C LYS A 275 -9.55 -14.22 7.79
N SER A 276 -9.21 -14.53 9.03
CA SER A 276 -10.21 -14.79 10.06
C SER A 276 -10.82 -13.48 10.52
N ASP A 277 -12.13 -13.42 10.54
CA ASP A 277 -12.97 -12.30 11.00
C ASP A 277 -12.89 -12.07 12.53
N SER A 278 -11.84 -12.59 13.17
CA SER A 278 -11.67 -12.45 14.60
C SER A 278 -11.24 -11.02 14.91
N SER A 279 -12.17 -10.24 15.45
CA SER A 279 -11.96 -8.94 16.10
C SER A 279 -10.85 -8.96 17.17
N LYS A 280 -10.34 -10.14 17.50
CA LYS A 280 -9.34 -10.39 18.55
C LYS A 280 -7.88 -10.26 18.10
N MET A 281 -7.61 -10.05 16.82
CA MET A 281 -6.23 -9.92 16.33
C MET A 281 -5.85 -8.48 16.10
N ILE A 282 -4.56 -8.17 16.29
CA ILE A 282 -3.98 -6.87 15.97
C ILE A 282 -4.20 -6.60 14.48
N ALA A 283 -4.79 -5.47 14.18
CA ALA A 283 -4.92 -4.93 12.85
C ALA A 283 -4.10 -3.64 12.74
N PHE A 284 -3.74 -3.27 11.53
CA PHE A 284 -2.96 -2.08 11.24
C PHE A 284 -3.81 -1.11 10.43
N LEU A 285 -3.77 0.14 10.81
CA LEU A 285 -4.34 1.22 10.03
C LEU A 285 -3.20 2.01 9.40
N GLY A 286 -3.21 2.13 8.07
CA GLY A 286 -2.30 3.01 7.33
C GLY A 286 -3.09 4.17 6.74
N SER A 287 -2.59 5.38 6.87
CA SER A 287 -3.13 6.57 6.24
C SER A 287 -2.03 7.31 5.49
N HIS A 288 -2.34 7.74 4.27
CA HIS A 288 -1.49 8.59 3.44
C HIS A 288 -2.31 9.77 2.99
N GLU A 289 -1.86 10.96 3.33
CA GLU A 289 -2.52 12.23 3.00
C GLU A 289 -1.53 13.15 2.31
N VAL A 290 -1.91 13.68 1.15
CA VAL A 290 -1.15 14.68 0.41
C VAL A 290 -1.98 15.95 0.31
N THR A 291 -1.38 17.07 0.65
CA THR A 291 -1.96 18.40 0.47
C THR A 291 -1.11 19.17 -0.53
N TYR A 292 -1.77 19.81 -1.49
CA TYR A 292 -1.15 20.58 -2.55
C TYR A 292 -1.38 22.08 -2.33
N SER A 293 -0.32 22.85 -2.48
CA SER A 293 -0.35 24.32 -2.32
C SER A 293 0.54 25.01 -3.35
N ASP A 294 0.40 26.32 -3.47
CA ASP A 294 1.24 27.20 -4.29
C ASP A 294 1.45 26.71 -5.73
N VAL A 295 0.38 26.21 -6.36
CA VAL A 295 0.45 25.76 -7.76
C VAL A 295 0.71 26.93 -8.70
N LYS A 296 1.67 26.74 -9.60
CA LYS A 296 2.06 27.69 -10.65
C LYS A 296 2.11 26.95 -11.98
N PHE A 297 1.27 27.37 -12.90
CA PHE A 297 1.23 26.80 -14.25
C PHE A 297 2.28 27.46 -15.15
N ASP A 298 2.65 26.79 -16.21
CA ASP A 298 3.57 27.24 -17.27
C ASP A 298 4.94 27.75 -16.77
N THR A 299 5.28 27.44 -15.53
CA THR A 299 6.58 27.85 -14.94
C THR A 299 7.69 26.94 -15.44
N PRO A 300 8.84 27.50 -15.88
CA PRO A 300 9.98 26.70 -16.33
C PRO A 300 10.54 25.80 -15.21
N ILE A 301 10.74 24.54 -15.52
CA ILE A 301 11.36 23.59 -14.57
C ILE A 301 12.88 23.83 -14.56
N PRO A 302 13.53 23.88 -13.39
CA PRO A 302 14.97 24.04 -13.28
C PRO A 302 15.74 22.94 -14.04
N LYS A 303 16.82 23.33 -14.74
CA LYS A 303 17.64 22.38 -15.53
C LYS A 303 18.18 21.23 -14.70
N GLN A 304 18.49 21.45 -13.42
CA GLN A 304 18.96 20.43 -12.50
C GLN A 304 17.90 19.33 -12.28
N VAL A 305 16.63 19.72 -12.17
CA VAL A 305 15.49 18.78 -12.04
C VAL A 305 15.26 18.03 -13.34
N LEU A 306 15.34 18.72 -14.49
CA LEU A 306 15.20 18.10 -15.80
C LEU A 306 16.30 17.09 -16.11
N GLY A 307 17.53 17.37 -15.68
CA GLY A 307 18.71 16.53 -15.95
C GLY A 307 18.81 15.28 -15.09
N THR A 308 17.98 15.14 -14.07
CA THR A 308 17.99 13.99 -13.16
C THR A 308 16.98 12.95 -13.64
N SER A 309 17.36 11.67 -13.55
CA SER A 309 16.46 10.54 -13.88
C SER A 309 15.65 10.05 -12.66
N ALA A 310 16.08 10.44 -11.44
CA ALA A 310 15.36 10.05 -10.22
C ALA A 310 14.02 10.80 -10.11
N SER A 311 12.96 10.09 -9.73
CA SER A 311 11.64 10.68 -9.46
C SER A 311 11.61 11.49 -8.16
N VAL A 312 12.45 11.11 -7.18
CA VAL A 312 12.61 11.78 -5.90
C VAL A 312 14.04 12.28 -5.74
N ILE A 313 14.18 13.56 -5.43
CA ILE A 313 15.47 14.26 -5.25
C ILE A 313 15.49 14.82 -3.83
N LEU A 314 16.58 14.62 -3.10
CA LEU A 314 16.79 15.29 -1.82
C LEU A 314 17.46 16.64 -2.06
N SER A 315 16.90 17.72 -1.53
CA SER A 315 17.54 19.03 -1.56
C SER A 315 18.77 19.06 -0.63
N ASP A 316 19.69 20.00 -0.87
CA ASP A 316 20.87 20.18 -0.01
C ASP A 316 20.48 20.50 1.44
N ASP A 317 19.39 21.21 1.66
CA ASP A 317 18.85 21.50 2.99
C ASP A 317 18.32 20.23 3.68
N ALA A 318 17.64 19.34 2.96
CA ALA A 318 17.20 18.05 3.47
C ALA A 318 18.38 17.13 3.84
N ILE A 319 19.46 17.16 3.05
CA ILE A 319 20.67 16.37 3.30
C ILE A 319 21.46 16.90 4.51
N SER A 320 21.51 18.22 4.68
CA SER A 320 22.29 18.87 5.75
C SER A 320 21.69 18.74 7.14
N GLY A 321 20.47 18.21 7.27
CA GLY A 321 19.79 18.01 8.56
C GLY A 321 19.54 19.31 9.32
N LYS A 322 19.43 20.45 8.63
CA LYS A 322 19.07 21.72 9.27
C LYS A 322 17.74 21.56 9.99
N GLN A 323 17.67 22.11 11.20
CA GLN A 323 16.40 22.19 11.93
C GLN A 323 15.40 22.99 11.09
N VAL A 324 14.36 22.32 10.68
CA VAL A 324 13.28 22.90 9.88
C VAL A 324 12.13 23.27 10.80
N GLU A 325 11.63 24.48 10.65
CA GLU A 325 10.44 24.93 11.36
C GLU A 325 9.20 24.34 10.68
N TRP A 326 8.76 23.20 11.15
CA TRP A 326 7.64 22.44 10.59
C TRP A 326 6.33 23.20 10.54
N ASP A 327 6.11 24.12 11.51
CA ASP A 327 4.89 24.95 11.54
C ASP A 327 4.75 25.86 10.31
N SER A 328 5.88 26.19 9.64
CA SER A 328 5.89 26.97 8.39
C SER A 328 5.66 26.12 7.14
N LEU A 329 5.90 24.81 7.21
CA LEU A 329 5.75 23.89 6.08
C LEU A 329 4.41 23.16 6.08
N ARG A 330 3.78 23.02 7.24
CA ARG A 330 2.46 22.41 7.37
C ARG A 330 1.38 23.29 6.76
N PRO A 331 0.42 22.73 6.02
CA PRO A 331 -0.70 23.48 5.47
C PRO A 331 -1.71 23.93 6.54
N TYR A 332 -1.59 23.42 7.77
CA TYR A 332 -2.47 23.72 8.90
C TYR A 332 -1.69 23.64 10.23
N THR A 333 -2.17 24.37 11.22
CA THR A 333 -1.62 24.33 12.58
C THR A 333 -2.10 23.07 13.30
N LEU A 334 -1.18 22.33 13.92
CA LEU A 334 -1.52 21.14 14.70
C LEU A 334 -2.43 21.50 15.89
N THR A 335 -3.48 20.75 16.07
CA THR A 335 -4.33 20.81 17.25
C THR A 335 -3.58 20.35 18.50
N GLN A 336 -4.09 20.69 19.69
CA GLN A 336 -3.52 20.20 20.97
C GLN A 336 -3.48 18.66 21.02
N LYS A 337 -4.54 18.00 20.50
CA LYS A 337 -4.61 16.54 20.41
C LYS A 337 -3.51 15.98 19.52
N GLU A 338 -3.31 16.57 18.35
CA GLU A 338 -2.25 16.13 17.42
C GLU A 338 -0.87 16.33 18.03
N LYS A 339 -0.59 17.48 18.67
CA LYS A 339 0.69 17.72 19.35
C LYS A 339 0.94 16.66 20.43
N ALA A 340 -0.09 16.31 21.21
CA ALA A 340 0.01 15.26 22.22
C ALA A 340 0.27 13.87 21.60
N ILE A 341 -0.33 13.57 20.45
CA ILE A 341 -0.07 12.33 19.69
C ILE A 341 1.39 12.27 19.24
N TYR A 342 1.95 13.35 18.67
CA TYR A 342 3.37 13.40 18.29
C TYR A 342 4.30 13.14 19.48
N GLN A 343 4.05 13.83 20.63
CA GLN A 343 4.81 13.62 21.85
C GLN A 343 4.70 12.19 22.37
N MET A 344 3.51 11.60 22.31
CA MET A 344 3.27 10.22 22.70
C MET A 344 4.03 9.26 21.78
N VAL A 345 3.97 9.46 20.45
CA VAL A 345 4.66 8.62 19.46
C VAL A 345 6.17 8.67 19.66
N ASP A 346 6.75 9.83 19.98
CA ASP A 346 8.17 9.95 20.29
C ASP A 346 8.53 9.27 21.65
N SER A 347 7.65 9.36 22.62
CA SER A 347 7.85 8.77 23.94
C SER A 347 7.67 7.25 23.98
N ILE A 348 6.79 6.72 23.12
CA ILE A 348 6.43 5.29 23.09
C ILE A 348 7.62 4.40 22.72
N GLN A 349 8.62 4.93 22.01
CA GLN A 349 9.86 4.21 21.66
C GLN A 349 10.64 3.74 22.90
N GLN A 350 10.51 4.43 24.01
CA GLN A 350 11.19 4.09 25.26
C GLN A 350 10.49 2.96 26.03
N VAL A 351 9.27 2.61 25.64
CA VAL A 351 8.45 1.60 26.31
C VAL A 351 8.85 0.19 25.87
N PRO A 352 9.24 -0.72 26.79
CA PRO A 352 9.65 -2.08 26.43
C PRO A 352 8.59 -2.87 25.63
N LEU A 353 7.31 -2.66 25.96
CA LEU A 353 6.20 -3.26 25.22
C LEU A 353 6.17 -2.84 23.76
N TYR A 354 6.43 -1.56 23.50
CA TYR A 354 6.49 -1.03 22.13
C TYR A 354 7.63 -1.67 21.34
N LYS A 355 8.82 -1.81 21.94
CA LYS A 355 9.95 -2.52 21.31
C LYS A 355 9.59 -3.96 20.94
N ASN A 356 8.82 -4.63 21.79
CA ASN A 356 8.35 -5.98 21.52
C ASN A 356 7.33 -6.01 20.37
N ILE A 357 6.34 -5.09 20.38
CA ILE A 357 5.35 -4.96 19.30
C ILE A 357 6.05 -4.60 17.99
N TYR A 358 6.98 -3.66 18.01
CA TYR A 358 7.78 -3.27 16.86
C TYR A 358 8.60 -4.43 16.31
N THR A 359 9.26 -5.21 17.19
CA THR A 359 10.01 -6.41 16.79
C THR A 359 9.09 -7.45 16.14
N VAL A 360 7.90 -7.67 16.71
CA VAL A 360 6.89 -8.57 16.12
C VAL A 360 6.44 -8.06 14.75
N LEU A 361 6.16 -6.76 14.61
CA LEU A 361 5.78 -6.13 13.36
C LEU A 361 6.85 -6.27 12.29
N ASN A 362 8.08 -5.90 12.61
CA ASN A 362 9.21 -6.05 11.71
C ASN A 362 9.43 -7.51 11.31
N THR A 363 9.24 -8.44 12.23
CA THR A 363 9.33 -9.86 11.94
C THR A 363 8.22 -10.30 10.99
N ILE A 364 7.00 -9.84 11.19
CA ILE A 364 5.85 -10.18 10.35
C ILE A 364 5.98 -9.57 8.95
N ILE A 365 6.33 -8.29 8.85
CA ILE A 365 6.46 -7.58 7.57
C ILE A 365 7.73 -7.99 6.84
N GLY A 366 8.86 -8.01 7.55
CA GLY A 366 10.18 -8.36 6.99
C GLY A 366 10.42 -9.85 6.82
N GLY A 367 9.55 -10.69 7.40
CA GLY A 367 9.67 -12.14 7.37
C GLY A 367 10.75 -12.71 8.30
N TYR A 368 11.58 -11.87 8.90
CA TYR A 368 12.74 -12.27 9.70
C TYR A 368 12.76 -11.61 11.08
N TYR A 369 13.03 -12.40 12.10
CA TYR A 369 13.40 -11.90 13.42
C TYR A 369 14.87 -11.46 13.37
N ASN A 370 15.11 -10.17 13.33
CA ASN A 370 16.44 -9.60 13.21
C ASN A 370 17.08 -9.39 14.59
N THR A 371 18.23 -10.04 14.83
CA THR A 371 19.17 -9.65 15.87
C THR A 371 20.17 -8.64 15.29
N LYS A 372 21.16 -8.19 16.06
CA LYS A 372 22.14 -7.19 15.60
C LYS A 372 22.85 -7.63 14.30
N TYR A 373 23.27 -8.88 14.19
CA TYR A 373 24.09 -9.36 13.06
C TYR A 373 23.41 -10.39 12.19
N VAL A 374 22.37 -11.06 12.69
CA VAL A 374 21.69 -12.17 12.02
C VAL A 374 20.19 -12.01 12.11
N GLY A 375 19.50 -12.20 10.99
CA GLY A 375 18.05 -12.36 10.94
C GLY A 375 17.69 -13.84 10.78
N ILE A 376 16.78 -14.35 11.62
CA ILE A 376 16.27 -15.72 11.58
C ILE A 376 14.91 -15.72 10.89
N GLY A 377 14.73 -16.57 9.89
CA GLY A 377 13.50 -16.65 9.09
C GLY A 377 13.75 -17.23 7.69
N PRO A 378 12.79 -17.10 6.77
CA PRO A 378 11.51 -16.40 6.99
C PRO A 378 10.50 -17.23 7.78
N TYR A 379 9.83 -16.59 8.75
CA TYR A 379 8.89 -17.30 9.64
C TYR A 379 7.74 -17.97 8.87
N SER A 380 7.34 -17.37 7.73
CA SER A 380 6.27 -17.88 6.88
C SER A 380 6.57 -19.24 6.25
N LYS A 381 7.83 -19.63 6.17
CA LYS A 381 8.31 -20.90 5.61
C LYS A 381 8.67 -21.93 6.66
N VAL A 382 8.58 -21.60 7.95
CA VAL A 382 8.95 -22.52 9.04
C VAL A 382 8.16 -23.83 8.96
N ILE A 383 6.87 -23.75 8.64
CA ILE A 383 6.03 -24.92 8.41
C ILE A 383 5.22 -24.68 7.13
N SER A 384 5.31 -25.61 6.19
CA SER A 384 4.50 -25.61 4.97
C SER A 384 4.07 -27.02 4.60
N PHE A 385 3.07 -27.15 3.73
CA PHE A 385 2.52 -28.43 3.33
C PHE A 385 2.42 -28.51 1.81
N ASN A 386 2.94 -29.59 1.23
CA ASN A 386 2.79 -29.88 -0.18
C ASN A 386 2.72 -31.38 -0.44
N ARG A 387 2.35 -31.77 -1.67
CA ARG A 387 2.16 -33.19 -2.01
C ARG A 387 3.46 -33.99 -2.11
N LEU A 388 4.56 -33.34 -2.43
CA LEU A 388 5.85 -34.01 -2.59
C LEU A 388 6.47 -34.31 -1.22
N GLU A 389 6.59 -33.28 -0.39
CA GLU A 389 7.32 -33.33 0.89
C GLU A 389 6.43 -33.68 2.08
N GLY A 390 5.11 -33.58 1.96
CA GLY A 390 4.20 -33.72 3.09
C GLY A 390 4.20 -32.44 3.94
N ALA A 391 4.49 -32.56 5.22
CA ALA A 391 4.85 -31.44 6.07
C ALA A 391 6.33 -31.12 5.85
N ARG A 392 6.62 -29.85 5.56
CA ARG A 392 7.97 -29.32 5.41
C ARG A 392 8.28 -28.37 6.55
N PHE A 393 9.38 -28.62 7.23
CA PHE A 393 9.93 -27.77 8.28
C PHE A 393 11.18 -27.09 7.75
N GLN A 394 11.25 -25.77 7.87
CA GLN A 394 12.37 -24.97 7.38
C GLN A 394 12.88 -24.01 8.44
N ILE A 395 14.19 -23.92 8.58
CA ILE A 395 14.87 -22.86 9.34
C ILE A 395 15.86 -22.16 8.41
N GLY A 396 15.87 -20.84 8.44
CA GLY A 396 16.77 -20.04 7.64
C GLY A 396 17.36 -18.89 8.43
N ALA A 397 18.45 -18.35 7.93
CA ALA A 397 19.14 -17.20 8.49
C ALA A 397 19.74 -16.34 7.38
N ARG A 398 19.87 -15.05 7.66
CA ARG A 398 20.59 -14.10 6.82
C ARG A 398 21.38 -13.12 7.67
N THR A 399 22.46 -12.56 7.12
CA THR A 399 23.19 -11.48 7.78
C THR A 399 22.43 -10.15 7.63
N THR A 400 22.53 -9.28 8.66
CA THR A 400 21.94 -7.95 8.67
C THR A 400 22.88 -6.90 8.07
N LYS A 401 22.42 -5.66 7.94
CA LYS A 401 23.24 -4.52 7.49
C LYS A 401 24.36 -4.16 8.49
N GLU A 402 24.14 -4.46 9.77
CA GLU A 402 25.10 -4.26 10.86
C GLU A 402 26.25 -5.26 10.81
N PHE A 403 26.04 -6.44 10.25
CA PHE A 403 27.12 -7.40 9.96
C PHE A 403 28.03 -6.86 8.86
N SER A 404 27.43 -6.54 7.70
CA SER A 404 28.18 -5.93 6.59
C SER A 404 27.22 -5.19 5.66
N ARG A 405 27.67 -4.02 5.21
CA ARG A 405 26.95 -3.27 4.20
C ARG A 405 27.30 -3.68 2.76
N ARG A 406 28.31 -4.53 2.57
CA ARG A 406 28.79 -4.98 1.25
C ARG A 406 28.52 -6.44 0.99
N VAL A 407 28.41 -7.25 2.04
CA VAL A 407 28.25 -8.69 1.94
C VAL A 407 26.98 -9.10 2.65
N ARG A 408 26.08 -9.79 1.96
CA ARG A 408 24.92 -10.47 2.54
C ARG A 408 25.09 -11.97 2.34
N LEU A 409 24.95 -12.73 3.41
CA LEU A 409 24.90 -14.18 3.39
C LEU A 409 23.49 -14.61 3.76
N SER A 410 22.89 -15.50 2.99
CA SER A 410 21.56 -16.05 3.26
C SER A 410 21.60 -17.55 3.13
N THR A 411 20.97 -18.28 4.03
CA THR A 411 20.92 -19.75 3.99
C THR A 411 19.63 -20.26 4.61
N TYR A 412 19.22 -21.45 4.21
CA TYR A 412 18.19 -22.21 4.91
C TYR A 412 18.42 -23.69 4.78
N LEU A 413 17.87 -24.45 5.74
CA LEU A 413 17.76 -25.89 5.74
C LEU A 413 16.29 -26.28 5.92
N ALA A 414 15.82 -27.25 5.16
CA ALA A 414 14.44 -27.74 5.22
C ALA A 414 14.43 -29.28 5.22
N TYR A 415 13.40 -29.85 5.85
CA TYR A 415 13.17 -31.31 5.90
C TYR A 415 11.71 -31.59 5.54
N GLY A 416 11.49 -32.52 4.63
CA GLY A 416 10.17 -33.01 4.23
C GLY A 416 9.83 -34.33 4.92
N THR A 417 8.62 -34.45 5.48
CA THR A 417 8.23 -35.66 6.22
C THR A 417 7.82 -36.83 5.34
N ARG A 418 7.52 -36.60 4.07
CA ARG A 418 7.06 -37.64 3.14
C ARG A 418 8.18 -38.16 2.25
N ASP A 419 9.04 -37.28 1.78
CA ASP A 419 10.20 -37.62 0.97
C ASP A 419 11.45 -37.93 1.82
N GLU A 420 11.37 -37.62 3.13
CA GLU A 420 12.42 -37.90 4.14
C GLU A 420 13.79 -37.33 3.76
N ASP A 421 13.78 -36.20 3.02
CA ASP A 421 14.97 -35.61 2.42
C ASP A 421 15.25 -34.21 2.97
N PHE A 422 16.55 -33.90 3.09
CA PHE A 422 17.04 -32.59 3.47
C PHE A 422 17.26 -31.71 2.23
N LYS A 423 16.78 -30.52 2.30
CA LYS A 423 16.88 -29.50 1.26
C LYS A 423 17.47 -28.22 1.83
N GLY A 424 18.08 -27.42 0.97
CA GLY A 424 18.64 -26.17 1.45
C GLY A 424 19.17 -25.29 0.33
N ALA A 425 19.51 -24.07 0.71
CA ALA A 425 20.20 -23.13 -0.16
C ALA A 425 21.20 -22.28 0.63
N ALA A 426 22.23 -21.85 -0.07
CA ALA A 426 23.17 -20.84 0.39
C ALA A 426 23.35 -19.79 -0.71
N GLU A 427 23.32 -18.54 -0.31
CA GLU A 427 23.46 -17.39 -1.21
C GLU A 427 24.44 -16.40 -0.62
N VAL A 428 25.32 -15.89 -1.48
CA VAL A 428 26.27 -14.81 -1.19
C VAL A 428 26.01 -13.66 -2.14
N GLU A 429 25.64 -12.52 -1.59
CA GLU A 429 25.47 -11.28 -2.34
C GLU A 429 26.60 -10.31 -2.00
N LEU A 430 27.30 -9.84 -3.03
CA LEU A 430 28.41 -8.89 -2.92
C LEU A 430 28.03 -7.57 -3.59
N MET A 431 27.86 -6.54 -2.78
CA MET A 431 27.59 -5.17 -3.25
C MET A 431 28.92 -4.48 -3.56
N LEU A 432 29.27 -4.41 -4.83
CA LEU A 432 30.54 -3.81 -5.30
C LEU A 432 30.44 -2.28 -5.34
N ARG A 433 29.28 -1.74 -5.73
CA ARG A 433 29.02 -0.29 -5.76
C ARG A 433 27.54 -0.04 -5.48
N ARG A 434 27.22 1.07 -4.79
CA ARG A 434 25.86 1.42 -4.34
C ARG A 434 25.19 2.52 -5.17
N GLN A 435 25.91 3.57 -5.53
CA GLN A 435 25.35 4.73 -6.23
C GLN A 435 24.82 4.36 -7.63
N LEU A 436 25.61 3.57 -8.36
CA LEU A 436 25.18 2.85 -9.56
C LEU A 436 25.36 1.38 -9.23
N LEU A 437 24.26 0.64 -9.15
CA LEU A 437 24.24 -0.74 -8.67
C LEU A 437 25.26 -1.60 -9.40
N ARG A 438 26.22 -2.17 -8.65
CA ARG A 438 27.07 -3.26 -9.11
C ARG A 438 27.03 -4.36 -8.07
N LYS A 439 26.47 -5.48 -8.45
CA LYS A 439 26.18 -6.57 -7.53
C LYS A 439 26.52 -7.92 -8.17
N LEU A 440 27.17 -8.77 -7.39
CA LEU A 440 27.38 -10.17 -7.76
C LEU A 440 26.63 -11.03 -6.73
N THR A 441 25.79 -11.91 -7.22
CA THR A 441 25.05 -12.88 -6.41
C THR A 441 25.44 -14.29 -6.86
N VAL A 442 25.85 -15.13 -5.91
CA VAL A 442 26.12 -16.54 -6.13
C VAL A 442 25.20 -17.35 -5.25
N THR A 443 24.44 -18.25 -5.85
CA THR A 443 23.45 -19.08 -5.17
C THR A 443 23.69 -20.54 -5.48
N TYR A 444 23.70 -21.39 -4.46
CA TYR A 444 23.57 -22.83 -4.60
C TYR A 444 22.28 -23.27 -3.92
N ARG A 445 21.50 -24.11 -4.56
CA ARG A 445 20.23 -24.58 -4.03
C ARG A 445 20.00 -26.06 -4.41
N ASN A 446 19.58 -26.84 -3.41
CA ASN A 446 18.93 -28.13 -3.59
C ASN A 446 17.55 -28.05 -2.96
N ASP A 447 16.47 -27.95 -3.75
CA ASP A 447 15.12 -27.74 -3.22
C ASP A 447 14.02 -28.27 -4.16
N ALA A 448 12.82 -28.42 -3.62
CA ALA A 448 11.62 -28.74 -4.36
C ALA A 448 10.93 -27.46 -4.85
N ILE A 449 10.89 -27.26 -6.16
CA ILE A 449 10.29 -26.08 -6.78
C ILE A 449 9.27 -26.42 -7.85
N GLN A 450 8.37 -25.47 -8.14
CA GLN A 450 7.48 -25.55 -9.28
C GLN A 450 8.17 -25.02 -10.54
N LEU A 451 8.38 -25.88 -11.52
CA LEU A 451 9.13 -25.53 -12.75
C LEU A 451 8.49 -24.43 -13.58
N SER A 452 7.16 -24.26 -13.50
CA SER A 452 6.41 -23.22 -14.20
C SER A 452 6.44 -21.84 -13.51
N SER A 453 6.93 -21.76 -12.27
CA SER A 453 7.08 -20.46 -11.60
C SER A 453 8.31 -19.77 -12.19
N GLY A 454 8.09 -18.63 -12.87
CA GLY A 454 9.15 -17.82 -13.46
C GLY A 454 10.16 -17.33 -12.42
N VAL A 455 11.25 -16.73 -12.90
CA VAL A 455 12.39 -16.22 -12.10
C VAL A 455 11.96 -15.25 -11.00
N SER A 456 10.81 -14.58 -11.14
CA SER A 456 10.21 -13.71 -10.13
C SER A 456 9.76 -14.43 -8.84
N ALA A 457 9.71 -15.76 -8.83
CA ALA A 457 9.41 -16.53 -7.61
C ALA A 457 10.54 -16.48 -6.56
N LEU A 458 11.71 -15.98 -6.92
CA LEU A 458 12.83 -15.74 -6.01
C LEU A 458 12.78 -14.37 -5.34
N SER A 459 11.92 -13.44 -5.82
CA SER A 459 11.79 -12.14 -5.16
C SER A 459 11.15 -12.33 -3.78
N GLU A 460 11.82 -11.83 -2.76
CA GLU A 460 11.35 -11.82 -1.36
C GLU A 460 9.96 -11.17 -1.20
N ASN A 461 9.51 -10.43 -2.20
CA ASN A 461 8.23 -9.71 -2.25
C ASN A 461 6.99 -10.63 -2.37
N ASN A 462 7.15 -11.92 -2.64
CA ASN A 462 6.05 -12.89 -2.69
C ASN A 462 5.89 -13.72 -1.40
N ILE A 463 6.47 -13.27 -0.28
CA ILE A 463 6.38 -13.96 1.02
C ILE A 463 4.92 -14.23 1.40
N LEU A 464 4.04 -13.29 1.13
CA LEU A 464 2.63 -13.37 1.48
C LEU A 464 1.81 -14.28 0.57
N SER A 465 2.18 -14.44 -0.70
CA SER A 465 1.51 -15.35 -1.62
C SER A 465 1.83 -16.82 -1.34
N SER A 466 3.01 -17.10 -0.79
CA SER A 466 3.45 -18.48 -0.49
C SER A 466 2.76 -19.07 0.75
N ILE A 467 2.34 -18.25 1.72
CA ILE A 467 1.63 -18.72 2.92
C ILE A 467 0.24 -19.25 2.57
N PHE A 468 -0.38 -18.76 1.49
CA PHE A 468 -1.77 -19.04 1.15
C PHE A 468 -2.00 -19.87 -0.11
N SER A 469 -0.94 -20.33 -0.79
CA SER A 469 -1.11 -21.29 -1.90
C SER A 469 -1.49 -22.69 -1.37
N ARG A 470 -2.60 -22.80 -0.67
CA ARG A 470 -3.23 -24.07 -0.29
C ARG A 470 -3.97 -24.74 -1.45
N GLY A 471 -3.74 -24.30 -2.69
CA GLY A 471 -4.31 -24.88 -3.90
C GLY A 471 -3.57 -26.15 -4.32
N GLY A 472 -4.21 -27.28 -4.26
CA GLY A 472 -3.67 -28.62 -4.39
C GLY A 472 -3.15 -29.10 -5.75
N THR A 473 -2.57 -28.24 -6.59
CA THR A 473 -2.08 -28.61 -7.93
C THR A 473 -0.63 -28.24 -8.23
N SER A 474 0.16 -27.88 -7.23
CA SER A 474 1.59 -27.60 -7.46
C SER A 474 2.36 -28.87 -7.82
N ARG A 475 2.75 -29.01 -9.07
CA ARG A 475 3.68 -30.04 -9.54
C ARG A 475 5.10 -29.59 -9.21
N LEU A 476 5.67 -30.16 -8.15
CA LEU A 476 7.02 -29.83 -7.68
C LEU A 476 8.02 -30.87 -8.22
N SER A 477 9.16 -30.39 -8.65
CA SER A 477 10.36 -31.21 -8.93
C SER A 477 11.49 -30.79 -8.03
N THR A 478 12.31 -31.75 -7.62
CA THR A 478 13.56 -31.45 -6.92
C THR A 478 14.57 -30.93 -7.94
N ILE A 479 15.20 -29.81 -7.62
CA ILE A 479 16.27 -29.23 -8.42
C ILE A 479 17.52 -29.05 -7.57
N GLU A 480 18.66 -29.33 -8.17
CA GLU A 480 19.97 -28.94 -7.68
C GLU A 480 20.54 -27.92 -8.68
N GLU A 481 20.81 -26.69 -8.23
CA GLU A 481 21.27 -25.64 -9.13
C GLU A 481 22.31 -24.73 -8.52
N GLY A 482 23.22 -24.27 -9.39
CA GLY A 482 24.16 -23.20 -9.12
C GLY A 482 23.86 -22.02 -10.05
N ILE A 483 23.80 -20.82 -9.48
CA ILE A 483 23.55 -19.57 -10.21
C ILE A 483 24.62 -18.56 -9.86
N ALA A 484 25.20 -17.90 -10.86
CA ALA A 484 26.03 -16.72 -10.71
C ALA A 484 25.39 -15.59 -11.51
N LEU A 485 24.96 -14.53 -10.81
CA LEU A 485 24.28 -13.38 -11.39
C LEU A 485 25.10 -12.12 -11.12
N TYR A 486 25.51 -11.44 -12.19
CA TYR A 486 26.13 -10.13 -12.14
C TYR A 486 25.17 -9.07 -12.66
N GLU A 487 24.92 -8.03 -11.87
CA GLU A 487 24.05 -6.91 -12.20
C GLU A 487 24.86 -5.60 -12.22
N HIS A 488 24.66 -4.81 -13.24
CA HIS A 488 25.38 -3.56 -13.42
C HIS A 488 24.44 -2.47 -13.95
N GLU A 489 24.29 -1.43 -13.18
CA GLU A 489 23.64 -0.19 -13.60
C GLU A 489 24.72 0.76 -14.15
N TRP A 490 24.59 1.06 -15.44
CA TRP A 490 25.54 1.92 -16.16
C TRP A 490 25.25 3.38 -15.95
N LEU A 491 23.98 3.72 -16.06
CA LEU A 491 23.40 5.04 -15.80
C LEU A 491 22.07 4.80 -15.10
N HIS A 492 21.54 5.83 -14.43
CA HIS A 492 20.19 5.71 -13.86
C HIS A 492 19.17 5.34 -14.94
N GLY A 493 18.48 4.24 -14.74
CA GLY A 493 17.52 3.69 -15.68
C GLY A 493 18.10 2.82 -16.79
N ILE A 494 19.42 2.62 -16.86
CA ILE A 494 20.06 1.71 -17.82
C ILE A 494 20.87 0.68 -17.06
N SER A 495 20.43 -0.56 -17.08
CA SER A 495 21.12 -1.66 -16.41
C SER A 495 21.27 -2.89 -17.31
N SER A 496 22.25 -3.70 -16.98
CA SER A 496 22.46 -5.01 -17.59
C SER A 496 22.61 -6.07 -16.52
N SER A 497 22.21 -7.29 -16.83
CA SER A 497 22.41 -8.48 -16.02
C SER A 497 23.03 -9.58 -16.85
N PHE A 498 23.95 -10.33 -16.23
CA PHE A 498 24.57 -11.51 -16.79
C PHE A 498 24.42 -12.66 -15.80
N GLU A 499 23.70 -13.70 -16.20
CA GLU A 499 23.42 -14.87 -15.37
C GLU A 499 24.01 -16.13 -16.03
N LEU A 500 24.77 -16.88 -15.25
CA LEU A 500 25.18 -18.25 -15.54
C LEU A 500 24.40 -19.18 -14.61
N ARG A 501 23.77 -20.19 -15.19
CA ARG A 501 23.03 -21.18 -14.41
C ARG A 501 23.35 -22.58 -14.89
N GLY A 502 23.66 -23.45 -13.95
CA GLY A 502 23.70 -24.91 -14.17
C GLY A 502 22.72 -25.57 -13.22
N ARG A 503 21.91 -26.50 -13.70
CA ARG A 503 20.94 -27.21 -12.85
C ARG A 503 20.73 -28.65 -13.28
N HIS A 504 20.45 -29.48 -12.27
CA HIS A 504 19.90 -30.82 -12.43
C HIS A 504 18.44 -30.82 -11.96
N ILE A 505 17.53 -31.31 -12.78
CA ILE A 505 16.10 -31.41 -12.48
C ILE A 505 15.76 -32.89 -12.35
N SER A 506 15.33 -33.34 -11.17
CA SER A 506 14.99 -34.73 -10.93
C SER A 506 13.54 -35.03 -11.30
N SER A 507 13.32 -36.16 -11.96
CA SER A 507 12.00 -36.72 -12.21
C SER A 507 11.39 -37.28 -10.91
N ASN A 508 10.08 -37.15 -10.76
CA ASN A 508 9.35 -37.77 -9.67
C ASN A 508 7.94 -38.20 -10.12
N ARG A 509 7.18 -38.89 -9.27
CA ARG A 509 5.85 -39.41 -9.59
C ARG A 509 4.82 -38.33 -9.99
N TYR A 510 5.03 -37.07 -9.62
CA TYR A 510 4.13 -35.95 -9.94
C TYR A 510 4.56 -35.18 -11.19
N VAL A 511 5.85 -35.27 -11.54
CA VAL A 511 6.47 -34.69 -12.72
C VAL A 511 7.34 -35.74 -13.38
N PRO A 512 6.75 -36.78 -14.01
CA PRO A 512 7.51 -37.81 -14.73
C PRO A 512 8.13 -37.19 -15.98
N MET A 513 9.36 -37.58 -16.28
CA MET A 513 10.06 -37.19 -17.51
C MET A 513 10.09 -38.39 -18.46
N ILE A 514 9.29 -38.34 -19.50
CA ILE A 514 9.13 -39.43 -20.47
C ILE A 514 9.50 -38.89 -21.83
N LEU A 515 10.44 -39.59 -22.51
CA LEU A 515 10.82 -39.28 -23.87
C LEU A 515 9.71 -39.72 -24.85
N PRO A 516 9.71 -39.17 -26.10
CA PRO A 516 8.73 -39.57 -27.11
C PRO A 516 8.77 -41.07 -27.47
N ASP A 517 9.88 -41.75 -27.23
CA ASP A 517 10.06 -43.20 -27.42
C ASP A 517 9.58 -44.05 -26.21
N GLY A 518 8.97 -43.40 -25.19
CA GLY A 518 8.44 -44.04 -23.98
C GLY A 518 9.47 -44.32 -22.89
N ARG A 519 10.74 -44.01 -23.08
CA ARG A 519 11.75 -44.17 -22.01
C ARG A 519 11.60 -43.14 -20.90
N SER A 520 11.67 -43.54 -19.68
CA SER A 520 11.65 -42.68 -18.51
C SER A 520 13.06 -42.17 -18.19
N LEU A 521 13.20 -40.88 -17.95
CA LEU A 521 14.43 -40.25 -17.48
C LEU A 521 14.36 -40.02 -15.97
N HIS A 522 15.46 -40.28 -15.27
CA HIS A 522 15.59 -39.96 -13.84
C HIS A 522 15.77 -38.47 -13.58
N GLY A 523 16.30 -37.74 -14.53
CA GLY A 523 16.48 -36.30 -14.47
C GLY A 523 17.07 -35.73 -15.75
N ILE A 524 17.16 -34.42 -15.81
CA ILE A 524 17.70 -33.66 -16.93
C ILE A 524 18.70 -32.63 -16.39
N ASN A 525 19.86 -32.56 -17.04
CA ASN A 525 20.83 -31.49 -16.82
C ASN A 525 20.55 -30.36 -17.79
N ASP A 526 20.58 -29.14 -17.27
CA ASP A 526 20.36 -27.91 -18.05
C ASP A 526 21.44 -26.89 -17.67
N ALA A 527 22.00 -26.24 -18.65
CA ALA A 527 22.90 -25.12 -18.49
C ALA A 527 22.44 -23.96 -19.34
N SER A 528 22.39 -22.76 -18.78
CA SER A 528 21.91 -21.58 -19.47
C SER A 528 22.74 -20.34 -19.16
N ILE A 529 22.85 -19.50 -20.17
CA ILE A 529 23.40 -18.15 -20.06
C ILE A 529 22.26 -17.19 -20.38
N ARG A 530 22.03 -16.21 -19.49
CA ARG A 530 21.04 -15.17 -19.73
C ARG A 530 21.72 -13.82 -19.68
N ILE A 531 21.45 -13.01 -20.70
CA ILE A 531 21.87 -11.61 -20.77
C ILE A 531 20.59 -10.78 -20.75
N GLY A 532 20.47 -9.90 -19.78
CA GLY A 532 19.36 -8.96 -19.66
C GLY A 532 19.84 -7.54 -19.88
N LEU A 533 19.09 -6.78 -20.64
CA LEU A 533 19.22 -5.33 -20.75
C LEU A 533 17.90 -4.72 -20.30
N ARG A 534 17.99 -3.73 -19.43
CA ARG A 534 16.83 -3.01 -18.91
C ARG A 534 17.00 -1.54 -19.17
N LEU A 535 16.02 -0.97 -19.84
CA LEU A 535 15.85 0.46 -20.00
C LEU A 535 14.60 0.86 -19.24
N SER A 536 14.75 1.68 -18.24
CA SER A 536 13.66 2.18 -17.43
C SER A 536 13.69 3.70 -17.44
N LYS A 537 12.52 4.30 -17.54
CA LYS A 537 12.32 5.74 -17.42
C LYS A 537 11.48 5.98 -16.18
N ASP A 538 11.94 6.91 -15.34
CA ASP A 538 11.21 7.33 -14.13
C ASP A 538 10.92 6.17 -13.12
N GLU A 539 11.94 5.36 -12.87
CA GLU A 539 11.85 4.28 -11.87
C GLU A 539 12.14 4.84 -10.47
N THR A 540 11.22 4.60 -9.53
CA THR A 540 11.33 4.91 -8.09
C THR A 540 11.98 3.78 -7.31
#